data_78b6b30836a53ef022936167fd340cd2
#
_entry.id   78b6b30836a53ef022936167fd340cd2
#
_cell.length_a   1.000
_cell.length_b   1.000
_cell.length_c   1.000
_cell.angle_alpha   90.00
_cell.angle_beta   90.00
_cell.angle_gamma   90.00
#
_symmetry.space_group_name_H-M   'P 1'
#
loop_
_entity.id
_entity.type
_entity.pdbx_description
1 polymer ?
#
loop_
_entity_poly.entity_id
_entity_poly.type
_entity_poly.pdbx_seq_one_letter_code
_entity_poly.pdbx_strand_id
1 'polypeptide(L)'
;MTDLDFHCTGVRPEPFGASPTLLFGQRIEELDHQPVHAVALRCQIRIGPAQRTYDPDEVDMLGDLFGEPSRWSSTLKPLQFAHASITVPAFTGTTHVDLLVPCTYETEVASASYFRAFARGEIPLLMLFSGTVSPAATASAPSRSRGTRRRPA
;
A
#
# COMPACT_ATOMS: atom_id res chain seq x y z
N MET A 1 -18.88 10.84 0.22
CA MET A 1 -17.84 9.80 0.04
C MET A 1 -16.50 10.50 -0.02
N THR A 2 -15.53 10.08 0.74
CA THR A 2 -14.19 10.69 0.75
C THR A 2 -13.32 10.04 -0.32
N ASP A 3 -12.78 10.85 -1.21
CA ASP A 3 -11.93 10.38 -2.29
C ASP A 3 -10.46 10.65 -1.95
N LEU A 4 -9.63 9.63 -2.04
CA LEU A 4 -8.22 9.67 -1.69
C LEU A 4 -7.35 9.30 -2.89
N ASP A 5 -6.27 10.05 -3.05
CA ASP A 5 -5.24 9.76 -4.04
C ASP A 5 -3.94 9.32 -3.35
N PHE A 6 -3.27 8.33 -3.92
CA PHE A 6 -2.08 7.71 -3.33
C PHE A 6 -0.89 7.81 -4.27
N HIS A 7 0.23 8.32 -3.74
CA HIS A 7 1.49 8.39 -4.48
C HIS A 7 2.60 7.72 -3.68
N CYS A 8 3.25 6.74 -4.30
CA CYS A 8 4.46 6.16 -3.72
C CYS A 8 5.62 7.14 -3.89
N THR A 9 6.23 7.55 -2.78
CA THR A 9 7.33 8.51 -2.78
C THR A 9 8.70 7.86 -2.81
N GLY A 10 8.77 6.58 -2.52
CA GLY A 10 10.02 5.82 -2.54
C GLY A 10 9.94 4.55 -1.71
N VAL A 11 10.97 3.74 -1.83
CA VAL A 11 11.14 2.48 -1.09
C VAL A 11 12.52 2.47 -0.47
N ARG A 12 12.60 2.12 0.82
CA ARG A 12 13.87 2.01 1.52
C ARG A 12 13.84 0.85 2.52
N PRO A 13 14.99 0.25 2.86
CA PRO A 13 15.05 -0.74 3.92
C PRO A 13 14.83 -0.12 5.30
N GLU A 14 14.21 -0.86 6.21
CA GLU A 14 14.14 -0.49 7.63
C GLU A 14 15.42 -0.97 8.32
N PRO A 15 16.29 -0.04 8.79
CA PRO A 15 17.62 -0.43 9.30
C PRO A 15 17.58 -1.10 10.68
N PHE A 16 16.49 -0.94 11.44
CA PHE A 16 16.38 -1.43 12.83
C PHE A 16 15.30 -2.50 13.00
N GLY A 17 14.79 -3.05 11.91
CA GLY A 17 13.79 -4.11 11.97
C GLY A 17 14.37 -5.43 12.48
N ALA A 18 13.61 -6.17 13.27
CA ALA A 18 13.97 -7.50 13.74
C ALA A 18 14.04 -8.55 12.61
N SER A 19 13.39 -8.28 11.50
CA SER A 19 13.43 -9.04 10.26
C SER A 19 13.61 -8.09 9.08
N PRO A 20 14.08 -8.56 7.93
CA PRO A 20 14.17 -7.73 6.73
C PRO A 20 12.81 -7.11 6.41
N THR A 21 12.76 -5.79 6.37
CA THR A 21 11.53 -5.02 6.15
C THR A 21 11.80 -3.88 5.19
N LEU A 22 10.89 -3.68 4.24
CA LEU A 22 10.90 -2.52 3.35
C LEU A 22 9.88 -1.49 3.81
N LEU A 23 10.26 -0.23 3.70
CA LEU A 23 9.36 0.90 3.94
C LEU A 23 8.97 1.51 2.60
N PHE A 24 7.67 1.49 2.30
CA PHE A 24 7.10 2.14 1.13
C PHE A 24 6.47 3.46 1.58
N GLY A 25 7.15 4.56 1.28
CA GLY A 25 6.62 5.89 1.56
C GLY A 25 5.40 6.18 0.70
N GLN A 26 4.33 6.67 1.33
CA GLN A 26 3.09 7.05 0.65
C GLN A 26 2.72 8.48 1.00
N ARG A 27 2.42 9.26 -0.04
CA ARG A 27 1.73 10.53 0.11
C ARG A 27 0.26 10.26 -0.19
N ILE A 28 -0.61 10.61 0.75
CA ILE A 28 -2.05 10.45 0.64
C ILE A 28 -2.68 11.84 0.59
N GLU A 29 -3.47 12.09 -0.42
CA GLU A 29 -4.13 13.36 -0.65
C GLU A 29 -5.63 13.18 -0.63
N GLU A 30 -6.32 13.98 0.17
CA GLU A 30 -7.77 13.99 0.23
C GLU A 30 -8.31 15.03 -0.77
N LEU A 31 -9.19 14.60 -1.67
CA LEU A 31 -9.60 15.38 -2.84
C LEU A 31 -10.87 16.18 -2.64
N ASP A 32 -11.68 15.88 -1.63
CA ASP A 32 -12.98 16.51 -1.40
C ASP A 32 -12.94 17.68 -0.41
N HIS A 33 -11.75 18.07 0.03
CA HIS A 33 -11.54 19.14 1.03
C HIS A 33 -12.23 18.88 2.38
N GLN A 34 -12.31 17.60 2.77
CA GLN A 34 -12.90 17.19 4.02
C GLN A 34 -11.83 16.69 4.99
N PRO A 35 -11.94 17.00 6.28
CA PRO A 35 -11.04 16.43 7.28
C PRO A 35 -11.29 14.92 7.42
N VAL A 36 -10.21 14.15 7.54
CA VAL A 36 -10.22 12.71 7.73
C VAL A 36 -9.86 12.40 9.17
N HIS A 37 -10.66 11.60 9.86
CA HIS A 37 -10.37 11.19 11.24
C HIS A 37 -9.36 10.03 11.29
N ALA A 38 -9.57 9.02 10.47
CA ALA A 38 -8.67 7.88 10.36
C ALA A 38 -8.90 7.15 9.03
N VAL A 39 -7.88 6.42 8.57
CA VAL A 39 -8.03 5.49 7.46
C VAL A 39 -7.47 4.13 7.89
N ALA A 40 -8.32 3.11 7.86
CA ALA A 40 -7.89 1.72 7.98
C ALA A 40 -7.51 1.24 6.57
N LEU A 41 -6.22 1.26 6.27
CA LEU A 41 -5.68 1.06 4.93
C LEU A 41 -5.07 -0.34 4.78
N ARG A 42 -5.37 -0.99 3.68
CA ARG A 42 -4.70 -2.20 3.22
C ARG A 42 -4.08 -1.95 1.85
N CYS A 43 -2.89 -2.45 1.67
CA CYS A 43 -2.21 -2.41 0.39
C CYS A 43 -1.78 -3.82 0.00
N GLN A 44 -2.16 -4.21 -1.21
CA GLN A 44 -1.67 -5.42 -1.86
C GLN A 44 -0.60 -5.00 -2.86
N ILE A 45 0.59 -5.57 -2.74
CA ILE A 45 1.71 -5.25 -3.63
C ILE A 45 1.93 -6.45 -4.55
N ARG A 46 1.89 -6.20 -5.85
CA ARG A 46 2.13 -7.20 -6.89
C ARG A 46 3.29 -6.77 -7.76
N ILE A 47 4.03 -7.73 -8.29
CA ILE A 47 4.99 -7.50 -9.36
C ILE A 47 4.21 -7.54 -10.67
N GLY A 48 4.41 -6.51 -11.52
CA GLY A 48 3.77 -6.42 -12.83
C GLY A 48 4.74 -6.79 -13.97
N PRO A 49 5.01 -8.08 -14.23
CA PRO A 49 6.04 -8.48 -15.19
C PRO A 49 5.76 -8.02 -16.64
N ALA A 50 4.51 -7.79 -16.98
CA ALA A 50 4.12 -7.26 -18.30
C ALA A 50 4.44 -5.76 -18.47
N GLN A 51 4.77 -5.05 -17.40
CA GLN A 51 5.07 -3.61 -17.40
C GLN A 51 6.53 -3.30 -17.70
N ARG A 52 7.34 -4.31 -18.00
CA ARG A 52 8.77 -4.19 -18.25
C ARG A 52 9.15 -4.89 -19.55
N THR A 53 10.17 -4.37 -20.22
CA THR A 53 10.84 -5.05 -21.34
C THR A 53 12.02 -5.86 -20.83
N TYR A 54 12.34 -6.95 -21.51
CA TYR A 54 13.37 -7.90 -21.10
C TYR A 54 14.42 -8.06 -22.21
N ASP A 55 15.69 -8.13 -21.80
CA ASP A 55 16.77 -8.48 -22.71
C ASP A 55 16.83 -10.02 -22.91
N PRO A 56 17.59 -10.53 -23.93
CA PRO A 56 17.64 -11.95 -24.20
C PRO A 56 18.11 -12.84 -23.04
N ASP A 57 19.06 -12.36 -22.23
CA ASP A 57 19.58 -13.11 -21.08
C ASP A 57 18.50 -13.21 -19.97
N GLU A 58 17.77 -12.12 -19.75
CA GLU A 58 16.64 -12.09 -18.81
C GLU A 58 15.51 -13.01 -19.26
N VAL A 59 15.22 -13.03 -20.56
CA VAL A 59 14.22 -13.93 -21.16
C VAL A 59 14.56 -15.40 -20.89
N ASP A 60 15.81 -15.78 -21.07
CA ASP A 60 16.25 -17.15 -20.82
C ASP A 60 16.09 -17.54 -19.35
N MET A 61 16.44 -16.65 -18.41
CA MET A 61 16.29 -16.88 -16.98
C MET A 61 14.85 -16.93 -16.50
N LEU A 62 13.94 -16.26 -17.20
CA LEU A 62 12.51 -16.24 -16.85
C LEU A 62 11.73 -17.40 -17.46
N GLY A 63 12.33 -18.23 -18.27
CA GLY A 63 11.68 -19.37 -18.92
C GLY A 63 11.04 -20.36 -17.94
N ASP A 64 11.66 -20.58 -16.80
CA ASP A 64 11.12 -21.46 -15.75
C ASP A 64 9.84 -20.91 -15.10
N LEU A 65 9.70 -19.57 -15.05
CA LEU A 65 8.51 -18.92 -14.47
C LEU A 65 7.38 -18.76 -15.47
N PHE A 66 7.67 -18.35 -16.69
CA PHE A 66 6.66 -17.90 -17.65
C PHE A 66 6.58 -18.77 -18.90
N GLY A 67 7.45 -19.76 -19.01
CA GLY A 67 7.52 -20.63 -20.19
C GLY A 67 8.14 -19.93 -21.40
N GLU A 68 7.83 -20.42 -22.59
CA GLU A 68 8.36 -19.87 -23.84
C GLU A 68 7.89 -18.43 -24.10
N PRO A 69 8.77 -17.56 -24.62
CA PRO A 69 8.42 -16.15 -24.90
C PRO A 69 7.19 -15.98 -25.80
N SER A 70 6.94 -16.93 -26.71
CA SER A 70 5.75 -16.91 -27.56
C SER A 70 4.42 -16.99 -26.81
N ARG A 71 4.46 -17.46 -25.55
CA ARG A 71 3.29 -17.60 -24.67
C ARG A 71 3.14 -16.46 -23.66
N TRP A 72 4.08 -15.54 -23.61
CA TRP A 72 4.10 -14.51 -22.58
C TRP A 72 2.91 -13.57 -22.59
N SER A 73 2.25 -13.40 -23.71
CA SER A 73 0.99 -12.65 -23.75
C SER A 73 -0.09 -13.19 -22.80
N SER A 74 -0.03 -14.47 -22.50
CA SER A 74 -0.96 -15.15 -21.58
C SER A 74 -0.37 -15.55 -20.23
N THR A 75 0.97 -15.61 -20.11
CA THR A 75 1.66 -16.11 -18.91
C THR A 75 2.27 -14.99 -18.06
N LEU A 76 2.54 -13.80 -18.61
CA LEU A 76 3.05 -12.65 -17.84
C LEU A 76 1.94 -12.01 -17.02
N LYS A 77 1.49 -12.71 -16.00
CA LYS A 77 0.48 -12.23 -15.06
C LYS A 77 1.12 -11.62 -13.83
N PRO A 78 0.45 -10.68 -13.15
CA PRO A 78 0.95 -10.13 -11.91
C PRO A 78 1.26 -11.21 -10.88
N LEU A 79 2.43 -11.07 -10.24
CA LEU A 79 2.88 -11.95 -9.17
C LEU A 79 2.60 -11.30 -7.82
N GLN A 80 2.01 -12.05 -6.90
CA GLN A 80 1.83 -11.56 -5.54
C GLN A 80 3.19 -11.39 -4.86
N PHE A 81 3.45 -10.17 -4.35
CA PHE A 81 4.68 -9.88 -3.61
C PHE A 81 4.42 -9.80 -2.11
N ALA A 82 3.56 -8.89 -1.67
CA ALA A 82 3.32 -8.65 -0.25
C ALA A 82 1.97 -8.01 0.02
N HIS A 83 1.58 -8.04 1.30
CA HIS A 83 0.46 -7.27 1.85
C HIS A 83 0.96 -6.39 2.98
N ALA A 84 0.40 -5.20 3.10
CA ALA A 84 0.63 -4.31 4.22
C ALA A 84 -0.68 -3.73 4.71
N SER A 85 -0.76 -3.47 6.01
CA SER A 85 -1.91 -2.80 6.62
C SER A 85 -1.43 -1.73 7.58
N ILE A 86 -2.09 -0.60 7.57
CA ILE A 86 -1.76 0.52 8.45
C ILE A 86 -3.03 1.29 8.81
N THR A 87 -3.05 1.87 10.00
CA THR A 87 -4.04 2.89 10.34
C THR A 87 -3.41 4.26 10.17
N VAL A 88 -3.95 5.03 9.24
CA VAL A 88 -3.51 6.41 8.99
C VAL A 88 -4.20 7.32 10.00
N PRO A 89 -3.45 8.10 10.80
CA PRO A 89 -4.06 9.02 11.75
C PRO A 89 -4.78 10.18 11.06
N ALA A 90 -5.52 10.95 11.83
CA ALA A 90 -6.28 12.09 11.33
C ALA A 90 -5.41 13.08 10.55
N PHE A 91 -5.93 13.57 9.45
CA PHE A 91 -5.25 14.58 8.64
C PHE A 91 -6.26 15.44 7.86
N THR A 92 -5.78 16.56 7.37
CA THR A 92 -6.49 17.44 6.44
C THR A 92 -5.59 17.72 5.25
N GLY A 93 -6.14 17.60 4.04
CA GLY A 93 -5.41 17.82 2.80
C GLY A 93 -4.48 16.67 2.44
N THR A 94 -3.25 16.71 2.91
CA THR A 94 -2.21 15.74 2.54
C THR A 94 -1.52 15.19 3.78
N THR A 95 -1.21 13.90 3.76
CA THR A 95 -0.38 13.25 4.79
C THR A 95 0.64 12.32 4.16
N HIS A 96 1.68 11.99 4.94
CA HIS A 96 2.71 11.04 4.54
C HIS A 96 2.79 9.92 5.57
N VAL A 97 2.82 8.69 5.08
CA VAL A 97 2.95 7.49 5.92
C VAL A 97 3.93 6.53 5.28
N ASP A 98 4.51 5.66 6.10
CA ASP A 98 5.35 4.55 5.63
C ASP A 98 4.61 3.25 5.82
N LEU A 99 4.44 2.49 4.74
CA LEU A 99 3.95 1.12 4.81
C LEU A 99 5.11 0.19 5.12
N LEU A 100 5.03 -0.52 6.24
CA LEU A 100 6.01 -1.53 6.59
C LEU A 100 5.65 -2.84 5.89
N VAL A 101 6.59 -3.34 5.08
CA VAL A 101 6.44 -4.58 4.33
C VAL A 101 7.50 -5.56 4.78
N PRO A 102 7.19 -6.49 5.72
CA PRO A 102 8.13 -7.52 6.11
C PRO A 102 8.44 -8.45 4.95
N CYS A 103 9.71 -8.66 4.67
CA CYS A 103 10.16 -9.63 3.66
C CYS A 103 10.22 -11.01 4.30
N THR A 104 9.10 -11.72 4.28
CA THR A 104 9.01 -13.07 4.83
C THR A 104 9.60 -14.09 3.87
N TYR A 105 9.87 -15.28 4.38
CA TYR A 105 10.36 -16.40 3.57
C TYR A 105 9.41 -16.70 2.39
N GLU A 106 8.11 -16.69 2.63
CA GLU A 106 7.11 -16.89 1.57
C GLU A 106 7.19 -15.83 0.48
N THR A 107 7.37 -14.57 0.88
CA THR A 107 7.58 -13.47 -0.07
C THR A 107 8.85 -13.67 -0.89
N GLU A 108 9.94 -14.09 -0.25
CA GLU A 108 11.20 -14.35 -0.93
C GLU A 108 11.08 -15.49 -1.95
N VAL A 109 10.44 -16.58 -1.56
CA VAL A 109 10.26 -17.74 -2.47
C VAL A 109 9.43 -17.34 -3.70
N ALA A 110 8.30 -16.66 -3.49
CA ALA A 110 7.40 -16.30 -4.58
C ALA A 110 8.03 -15.35 -5.59
N SER A 111 8.89 -14.45 -5.14
CA SER A 111 9.50 -13.41 -5.99
C SER A 111 10.97 -13.64 -6.32
N ALA A 112 11.65 -14.52 -5.61
CA ALA A 112 13.09 -14.74 -5.72
C ALA A 112 13.52 -15.14 -7.14
N SER A 113 12.79 -16.03 -7.78
CA SER A 113 13.09 -16.45 -9.15
C SER A 113 12.98 -15.29 -10.14
N TYR A 114 12.01 -14.41 -9.93
CA TYR A 114 11.86 -13.21 -10.75
C TYR A 114 13.01 -12.22 -10.50
N PHE A 115 13.33 -11.94 -9.23
CA PHE A 115 14.39 -11.00 -8.89
C PHE A 115 15.78 -11.48 -9.32
N ARG A 116 16.06 -12.77 -9.30
CA ARG A 116 17.33 -13.35 -9.73
C ARG A 116 17.61 -13.16 -11.21
N ALA A 117 16.58 -12.96 -12.01
CA ALA A 117 16.74 -12.74 -13.44
C ALA A 117 17.38 -11.38 -13.76
N PHE A 118 17.44 -10.46 -12.79
CA PHE A 118 17.86 -9.09 -13.02
C PHE A 118 19.13 -8.74 -12.27
N ALA A 119 20.16 -8.31 -13.03
CA ALA A 119 21.37 -7.73 -12.46
C ALA A 119 21.19 -6.22 -12.19
N ARG A 120 20.28 -5.57 -12.89
CA ARG A 120 20.02 -4.13 -12.80
C ARG A 120 18.67 -3.79 -13.43
N GLY A 121 18.24 -2.54 -13.26
CA GLY A 121 17.00 -2.02 -13.80
C GLY A 121 15.92 -1.93 -12.73
N GLU A 122 14.73 -1.63 -13.16
CA GLU A 122 13.58 -1.42 -12.28
C GLU A 122 12.65 -2.62 -12.30
N ILE A 123 12.08 -2.91 -11.15
CA ILE A 123 11.04 -3.92 -11.00
C ILE A 123 9.71 -3.20 -10.89
N PRO A 124 8.79 -3.39 -11.84
CA PRO A 124 7.48 -2.74 -11.81
C PRO A 124 6.61 -3.34 -10.72
N LEU A 125 6.13 -2.50 -9.81
CA LEU A 125 5.23 -2.88 -8.75
C LEU A 125 3.85 -2.26 -8.94
N LEU A 126 2.82 -3.03 -8.66
CA LEU A 126 1.44 -2.59 -8.64
C LEU A 126 0.99 -2.54 -7.19
N MET A 127 0.54 -1.38 -6.74
CA MET A 127 0.03 -1.18 -5.40
C MET A 127 -1.48 -0.99 -5.45
N LEU A 128 -2.21 -1.93 -4.85
CA LEU A 128 -3.67 -1.92 -4.82
C LEU A 128 -4.13 -1.57 -3.41
N PHE A 129 -4.76 -0.42 -3.27
CA PHE A 129 -5.24 0.08 -1.99
C PHE A 129 -6.70 -0.22 -1.78
N SER A 130 -7.06 -0.62 -0.57
CA SER A 130 -8.43 -0.77 -0.12
C SER A 130 -8.53 -0.39 1.35
N GLY A 131 -9.69 -0.01 1.81
CA GLY A 131 -9.84 0.32 3.21
C GLY A 131 -11.11 1.09 3.52
N THR A 132 -11.15 1.58 4.74
CA THR A 132 -12.29 2.34 5.26
C THR A 132 -11.80 3.69 5.76
N VAL A 133 -12.44 4.74 5.31
CA VAL A 133 -12.20 6.11 5.78
C VAL A 133 -13.23 6.46 6.83
N SER A 134 -12.75 6.90 8.00
CA SER A 134 -13.61 7.46 9.03
C SER A 134 -13.61 8.98 8.90
N PRO A 135 -14.75 9.61 8.62
CA PRO A 135 -14.83 11.06 8.57
C PRO A 135 -14.65 11.66 9.96
N ALA A 136 -14.17 12.91 10.02
CA ALA A 136 -14.11 13.63 11.29
C ALA A 136 -15.51 13.72 11.90
N ALA A 137 -15.62 13.37 13.19
CA ALA A 137 -16.88 13.51 13.89
C ALA A 137 -17.31 14.97 13.91
N THR A 138 -18.52 15.25 13.44
CA THR A 138 -19.17 16.54 13.73
C THR A 138 -19.28 16.65 15.25
N ALA A 139 -18.70 17.72 15.83
CA ALA A 139 -18.82 17.97 17.26
C ALA A 139 -20.30 17.97 17.63
N SER A 140 -20.76 16.95 18.35
CA SER A 140 -22.09 16.96 18.92
C SER A 140 -22.15 18.11 19.91
N ALA A 141 -23.07 19.05 19.69
CA ALA A 141 -23.30 20.13 20.63
C ALA A 141 -23.57 19.51 22.03
N PRO A 142 -22.93 20.01 23.10
CA PRO A 142 -23.16 19.47 24.42
C PRO A 142 -24.66 19.59 24.73
N SER A 143 -25.30 18.48 25.05
CA SER A 143 -26.69 18.48 25.49
C SER A 143 -26.76 19.33 26.74
N ARG A 144 -27.39 20.49 26.67
CA ARG A 144 -27.73 21.26 27.85
C ARG A 144 -28.75 20.47 28.65
N SER A 145 -28.30 19.80 29.68
CA SER A 145 -29.19 19.31 30.70
C SER A 145 -29.86 20.53 31.32
N ARG A 146 -31.15 20.73 31.03
CA ARG A 146 -32.00 21.67 31.79
C ARG A 146 -32.11 21.13 33.20
N GLY A 147 -31.30 21.67 34.08
CA GLY A 147 -31.51 21.51 35.50
C GLY A 147 -32.85 22.13 35.89
N THR A 148 -33.81 21.29 36.19
CA THR A 148 -35.05 21.68 36.83
C THR A 148 -34.71 22.16 38.24
N ARG A 149 -34.67 23.48 38.44
CA ARG A 149 -34.64 24.04 39.78
C ARG A 149 -36.00 23.75 40.40
N ARG A 150 -36.05 22.81 41.36
CA ARG A 150 -37.15 22.73 42.32
C ARG A 150 -37.07 23.96 43.24
N ARG A 151 -38.09 24.79 43.26
CA ARG A 151 -38.31 25.79 44.30
C ARG A 151 -38.68 25.05 45.59
N PRO A 152 -38.13 25.40 46.74
CA PRO A 152 -38.69 25.00 48.02
C PRO A 152 -39.95 25.83 48.30
N ALA A 153 -40.92 25.17 48.87
CA ALA A 153 -42.13 25.76 49.35
C ALA A 153 -41.89 26.59 50.62
#